data_542c4d68b3010f5d5ba6c8385e321ad4
#
_entry.id   542c4d68b3010f5d5ba6c8385e321ad4
#
_cell.length_a   1.000
_cell.length_b   1.000
_cell.length_c   1.000
_cell.angle_alpha   90.00
_cell.angle_beta   90.00
_cell.angle_gamma   90.00
#
_symmetry.space_group_name_H-M   'P 1'
#
loop_
_entity.id
_entity.type
_entity.pdbx_description
1 polymer ?
#
loop_
_entity_poly.entity_id
_entity_poly.type
_entity_poly.pdbx_seq_one_letter_code
_entity_poly.pdbx_strand_id
1 'polypeptide(L)'
;MEQVISLSFEEMWEKILACDARYDGLFFTAVKTTGIYCRPSCRSRKPKKRNVDFYRSLPESEAAGYRPCKRCQPEVERSPWNDVVLRARTFIVARYRENLILKDVADHVGLSVYYFERLFKQETGETPRTYLEKVRVDRAAYLLKHSTLSNLEVGYASGFHTPSNFYRAFRRLRQCPPGQYRLEDRPVLREAPRAPAAGSRPRNAAMDAPGVDTPKADMARADMARRSAPVADAP
;
A
#
# COMPACT_ATOMS: atom_id res chain seq x y z
N MET A 1 31.46 19.22 20.29
CA MET A 1 31.82 20.23 19.25
C MET A 1 30.67 20.31 18.29
N GLU A 2 29.83 21.32 18.45
CA GLU A 2 28.73 21.62 17.54
C GLU A 2 29.30 22.03 16.19
N GLN A 3 29.08 21.24 15.16
CA GLN A 3 29.42 21.61 13.79
C GLN A 3 28.47 22.77 13.40
N VAL A 4 28.97 23.99 13.45
CA VAL A 4 28.27 25.17 12.96
C VAL A 4 28.19 25.03 11.46
N ILE A 5 27.09 24.51 10.95
CA ILE A 5 26.78 24.47 9.52
C ILE A 5 26.54 25.90 9.07
N SER A 6 27.56 26.51 8.42
CA SER A 6 27.45 27.85 7.84
C SER A 6 26.82 27.75 6.45
N LEU A 7 25.50 27.67 6.38
CA LEU A 7 24.76 27.80 5.12
C LEU A 7 24.61 29.29 4.79
N SER A 8 24.91 29.64 3.54
CA SER A 8 24.63 30.97 2.98
C SER A 8 23.10 31.18 2.83
N PHE A 9 22.71 32.45 2.67
CA PHE A 9 21.31 32.79 2.41
C PHE A 9 20.77 32.05 1.15
N GLU A 10 21.57 31.95 0.10
CA GLU A 10 21.21 31.32 -1.17
C GLU A 10 20.99 29.82 -1.00
N GLU A 11 21.88 29.15 -0.28
CA GLU A 11 21.73 27.72 0.01
C GLU A 11 20.47 27.45 0.82
N MET A 12 20.21 28.21 1.87
CA MET A 12 18.98 28.07 2.66
C MET A 12 17.72 28.33 1.83
N TRP A 13 17.80 29.33 0.91
CA TRP A 13 16.70 29.61 -0.01
C TRP A 13 16.39 28.44 -0.94
N GLU A 14 17.40 27.80 -1.53
CA GLU A 14 17.22 26.60 -2.36
C GLU A 14 16.58 25.45 -1.56
N LYS A 15 16.99 25.22 -0.31
CA LYS A 15 16.43 24.16 0.53
C LYS A 15 14.95 24.39 0.82
N ILE A 16 14.52 25.60 1.09
CA ILE A 16 13.10 25.88 1.31
C ILE A 16 12.29 25.77 0.01
N LEU A 17 12.86 26.11 -1.15
CA LEU A 17 12.19 25.91 -2.44
C LEU A 17 11.97 24.42 -2.72
N ALA A 18 12.97 23.59 -2.42
CA ALA A 18 12.92 22.13 -2.55
C ALA A 18 12.05 21.45 -1.47
N CYS A 19 11.63 22.17 -0.43
CA CYS A 19 10.97 21.60 0.75
C CYS A 19 11.78 20.45 1.39
N ASP A 20 13.10 20.65 1.52
CA ASP A 20 14.03 19.60 1.94
C ASP A 20 13.99 19.38 3.45
N ALA A 21 13.36 18.25 3.86
CA ALA A 21 13.18 17.89 5.26
C ALA A 21 14.50 17.51 5.97
N ARG A 22 15.60 17.30 5.25
CA ARG A 22 16.91 17.02 5.87
C ARG A 22 17.47 18.22 6.64
N TYR A 23 16.96 19.40 6.33
CA TYR A 23 17.38 20.65 6.97
C TYR A 23 16.42 21.13 8.07
N ASP A 24 15.38 20.36 8.37
CA ASP A 24 14.45 20.67 9.48
C ASP A 24 15.21 20.66 10.81
N GLY A 25 15.03 21.73 11.58
CA GLY A 25 15.74 21.93 12.85
C GLY A 25 17.12 22.58 12.72
N LEU A 26 17.72 22.65 11.53
CA LEU A 26 19.02 23.32 11.30
C LEU A 26 18.88 24.83 11.11
N PHE A 27 17.76 25.25 10.53
CA PHE A 27 17.37 26.65 10.39
C PHE A 27 15.86 26.80 10.22
N PHE A 28 15.35 28.00 10.37
CA PHE A 28 13.95 28.36 10.24
C PHE A 28 13.78 29.52 9.28
N THR A 29 12.71 29.49 8.49
CA THR A 29 12.37 30.49 7.48
C THR A 29 11.32 31.42 8.04
N ALA A 30 11.65 32.67 8.27
CA ALA A 30 10.72 33.68 8.76
C ALA A 30 10.23 34.58 7.62
N VAL A 31 8.93 34.84 7.55
CA VAL A 31 8.29 35.62 6.49
C VAL A 31 7.82 36.96 7.05
N LYS A 32 8.52 38.03 6.69
CA LYS A 32 8.29 39.43 7.18
C LYS A 32 6.85 39.88 7.01
N THR A 33 6.22 39.56 5.88
CA THR A 33 4.86 40.03 5.57
C THR A 33 3.76 39.37 6.38
N THR A 34 4.02 38.19 6.96
CA THR A 34 3.04 37.41 7.72
C THR A 34 3.37 37.25 9.19
N GLY A 35 4.60 37.58 9.59
CA GLY A 35 5.10 37.37 10.94
C GLY A 35 5.17 35.89 11.32
N ILE A 36 5.38 34.98 10.34
CA ILE A 36 5.34 33.53 10.57
C ILE A 36 6.69 32.92 10.27
N TYR A 37 7.19 32.04 11.15
CA TYR A 37 8.33 31.19 10.85
C TYR A 37 7.94 29.74 10.56
N CYS A 38 8.67 29.08 9.67
CA CYS A 38 8.41 27.74 9.16
C CYS A 38 9.68 26.88 9.15
N ARG A 39 9.50 25.55 9.12
CA ARG A 39 10.58 24.60 8.77
C ARG A 39 10.94 24.70 7.30
N PRO A 40 12.16 24.32 6.90
CA PRO A 40 12.57 24.21 5.49
C PRO A 40 11.64 23.32 4.67
N SER A 41 11.18 22.20 5.21
CA SER A 41 10.29 21.27 4.53
C SER A 41 8.85 21.77 4.37
N CYS A 42 8.48 22.92 4.93
CA CYS A 42 7.12 23.44 4.87
C CYS A 42 6.66 23.69 3.43
N ARG A 43 5.59 23.00 3.02
CA ARG A 43 4.99 23.13 1.68
C ARG A 43 3.93 24.25 1.57
N SER A 44 4.02 25.27 2.42
CA SER A 44 3.21 26.48 2.24
C SER A 44 3.64 27.25 0.98
N ARG A 45 2.77 28.18 0.53
CA ARG A 45 3.13 29.09 -0.57
C ARG A 45 4.46 29.79 -0.26
N LYS A 46 5.40 29.73 -1.19
CA LYS A 46 6.70 30.35 -1.00
C LYS A 46 6.59 31.88 -1.07
N PRO A 47 7.20 32.58 -0.12
CA PRO A 47 7.24 34.04 -0.11
C PRO A 47 8.13 34.60 -1.22
N LYS A 48 8.06 35.90 -1.44
CA LYS A 48 9.11 36.59 -2.26
C LYS A 48 10.41 36.58 -1.47
N LYS A 49 11.54 36.30 -2.13
CA LYS A 49 12.88 36.19 -1.52
C LYS A 49 13.23 37.39 -0.62
N ARG A 50 12.92 38.60 -1.03
CA ARG A 50 13.15 39.84 -0.26
C ARG A 50 12.38 39.92 1.08
N ASN A 51 11.36 39.10 1.26
CA ASN A 51 10.53 39.09 2.45
C ASN A 51 10.88 37.93 3.39
N VAL A 52 12.07 37.33 3.26
CA VAL A 52 12.51 36.19 4.04
C VAL A 52 13.74 36.55 4.85
N ASP A 53 13.70 36.13 6.12
CA ASP A 53 14.88 36.04 6.98
C ASP A 53 15.04 34.57 7.40
N PHE A 54 16.28 34.20 7.75
CA PHE A 54 16.61 32.88 8.27
C PHE A 54 17.17 33.00 9.70
N TYR A 55 16.67 32.13 10.58
CA TYR A 55 17.11 32.02 11.97
C TYR A 55 17.61 30.60 12.23
N ARG A 56 18.56 30.46 13.15
CA ARG A 56 19.17 29.17 13.48
C ARG A 56 18.41 28.40 14.53
N SER A 57 17.59 29.09 15.32
CA SER A 57 16.84 28.47 16.41
C SER A 57 15.42 29.03 16.51
N LEU A 58 14.55 28.28 17.21
CA LEU A 58 13.20 28.73 17.53
C LEU A 58 13.19 29.97 18.42
N PRO A 59 14.02 30.01 19.51
CA PRO A 59 14.08 31.19 20.35
C PRO A 59 14.49 32.47 19.60
N GLU A 60 15.44 32.36 18.65
CA GLU A 60 15.82 33.52 17.81
C GLU A 60 14.66 34.01 16.94
N SER A 61 13.90 33.09 16.34
CA SER A 61 12.74 33.43 15.52
C SER A 61 11.65 34.12 16.35
N GLU A 62 11.40 33.62 17.57
CA GLU A 62 10.40 34.17 18.48
C GLU A 62 10.84 35.54 19.07
N ALA A 63 12.11 35.68 19.46
CA ALA A 63 12.69 36.93 19.90
C ALA A 63 12.62 38.03 18.84
N ALA A 64 12.70 37.66 17.55
CA ALA A 64 12.52 38.54 16.41
C ALA A 64 11.03 38.88 16.13
N GLY A 65 10.08 38.40 16.94
CA GLY A 65 8.66 38.72 16.83
C GLY A 65 7.86 37.82 15.87
N TYR A 66 8.44 36.73 15.39
CA TYR A 66 7.73 35.79 14.53
C TYR A 66 7.01 34.74 15.36
N ARG A 67 5.84 34.27 14.89
CA ARG A 67 5.08 33.19 15.48
C ARG A 67 5.21 31.90 14.68
N PRO A 68 5.03 30.73 15.31
CA PRO A 68 5.14 29.45 14.60
C PRO A 68 4.04 29.26 13.56
N CYS A 69 4.38 28.56 12.49
CA CYS A 69 3.46 28.20 11.43
C CYS A 69 2.52 27.08 11.90
N LYS A 70 1.22 27.34 11.93
CA LYS A 70 0.19 26.34 12.33
C LYS A 70 0.15 25.10 11.44
N ARG A 71 0.73 25.15 10.22
CA ARG A 71 0.77 24.02 9.30
C ARG A 71 1.92 23.05 9.59
N CYS A 72 3.14 23.55 9.73
CA CYS A 72 4.32 22.71 9.94
C CYS A 72 4.72 22.59 11.41
N GLN A 73 4.16 23.42 12.29
CA GLN A 73 4.40 23.43 13.74
C GLN A 73 5.89 23.22 14.06
N PRO A 74 6.74 24.22 13.73
CA PRO A 74 8.19 24.07 13.82
C PRO A 74 8.69 23.84 15.25
N GLU A 75 7.90 24.21 16.25
CA GLU A 75 8.12 24.00 17.69
C GLU A 75 8.00 22.53 18.11
N VAL A 76 7.31 21.70 17.34
CA VAL A 76 7.12 20.27 17.64
C VAL A 76 8.23 19.48 16.96
N GLU A 77 8.97 18.66 17.67
CA GLU A 77 10.08 17.86 17.17
C GLU A 77 9.67 16.94 16.01
N ARG A 78 8.42 16.42 16.03
CA ARG A 78 7.77 15.76 14.91
C ARG A 78 6.56 16.56 14.47
N SER A 79 6.41 16.79 13.16
CA SER A 79 5.19 17.39 12.63
C SER A 79 3.98 16.56 13.08
N PRO A 80 2.93 17.16 13.66
CA PRO A 80 1.69 16.41 13.99
C PRO A 80 1.11 15.66 12.81
N TRP A 81 1.41 16.11 11.61
CA TRP A 81 0.97 15.46 10.37
C TRP A 81 1.69 14.15 10.09
N ASN A 82 2.94 13.98 10.55
CA ASN A 82 3.65 12.70 10.46
C ASN A 82 2.93 11.62 11.28
N ASP A 83 2.43 11.95 12.47
CA ASP A 83 1.67 11.00 13.29
C ASP A 83 0.33 10.65 12.64
N VAL A 84 -0.35 11.61 12.03
CA VAL A 84 -1.59 11.38 11.28
C VAL A 84 -1.34 10.46 10.09
N VAL A 85 -0.28 10.70 9.31
CA VAL A 85 0.10 9.87 8.17
C VAL A 85 0.52 8.47 8.63
N LEU A 86 1.27 8.36 9.72
CA LEU A 86 1.66 7.08 10.29
C LEU A 86 0.44 6.27 10.74
N ARG A 87 -0.49 6.88 11.47
CA ARG A 87 -1.75 6.22 11.86
C ARG A 87 -2.55 5.76 10.65
N ALA A 88 -2.67 6.62 9.62
CA ALA A 88 -3.36 6.27 8.38
C ALA A 88 -2.70 5.07 7.67
N ARG A 89 -1.37 5.06 7.55
CA ARG A 89 -0.62 3.95 6.97
C ARG A 89 -0.80 2.66 7.76
N THR A 90 -0.70 2.72 9.07
CA THR A 90 -0.92 1.57 9.97
C THR A 90 -2.32 1.00 9.80
N PHE A 91 -3.34 1.86 9.76
CA PHE A 91 -4.73 1.46 9.54
C PHE A 91 -4.92 0.78 8.17
N ILE A 92 -4.36 1.35 7.10
CA ILE A 92 -4.42 0.77 5.75
C ILE A 92 -3.72 -0.60 5.73
N VAL A 93 -2.53 -0.73 6.33
CA VAL A 93 -1.78 -1.99 6.38
C VAL A 93 -2.50 -3.04 7.23
N ALA A 94 -3.17 -2.66 8.29
CA ALA A 94 -3.95 -3.60 9.12
C ALA A 94 -5.21 -4.12 8.40
N ARG A 95 -5.84 -3.31 7.57
CA ARG A 95 -7.16 -3.58 6.96
C ARG A 95 -7.15 -3.67 5.43
N TYR A 96 -6.00 -3.86 4.78
CA TYR A 96 -5.86 -3.85 3.31
C TYR A 96 -6.74 -4.87 2.58
N ARG A 97 -7.16 -5.95 3.26
CA ARG A 97 -8.03 -6.99 2.68
C ARG A 97 -9.48 -6.56 2.57
N GLU A 98 -9.90 -5.61 3.40
CA GLU A 98 -11.27 -5.16 3.46
C GLU A 98 -11.59 -4.22 2.27
N ASN A 99 -12.88 -3.99 2.05
CA ASN A 99 -13.33 -2.99 1.06
C ASN A 99 -13.13 -1.57 1.63
N LEU A 100 -11.87 -1.22 1.85
CA LEU A 100 -11.48 0.05 2.46
C LEU A 100 -11.71 1.20 1.49
N ILE A 101 -12.55 2.16 1.86
CA ILE A 101 -12.75 3.40 1.13
C ILE A 101 -11.99 4.56 1.80
N LEU A 102 -11.77 5.63 1.04
CA LEU A 102 -11.01 6.79 1.52
C LEU A 102 -11.63 7.42 2.78
N LYS A 103 -12.96 7.37 2.87
CA LYS A 103 -13.70 7.89 4.03
C LYS A 103 -13.34 7.15 5.32
N ASP A 104 -13.20 5.81 5.29
CA ASP A 104 -12.87 5.01 6.48
C ASP A 104 -11.52 5.42 7.08
N VAL A 105 -10.54 5.71 6.20
CA VAL A 105 -9.21 6.12 6.64
C VAL A 105 -9.24 7.56 7.18
N ALA A 106 -9.97 8.45 6.52
CA ALA A 106 -10.11 9.83 6.94
C ALA A 106 -10.81 9.94 8.30
N ASP A 107 -11.90 9.20 8.50
CA ASP A 107 -12.62 9.11 9.77
C ASP A 107 -11.73 8.56 10.90
N HIS A 108 -10.92 7.52 10.61
CA HIS A 108 -9.97 6.94 11.58
C HIS A 108 -8.95 7.95 12.09
N VAL A 109 -8.49 8.85 11.25
CA VAL A 109 -7.52 9.87 11.65
C VAL A 109 -8.15 11.18 12.10
N GLY A 110 -9.49 11.30 12.07
CA GLY A 110 -10.23 12.48 12.52
C GLY A 110 -10.17 13.66 11.55
N LEU A 111 -10.09 13.41 10.25
CA LEU A 111 -10.00 14.45 9.23
C LEU A 111 -11.12 14.33 8.19
N SER A 112 -11.47 15.44 7.54
CA SER A 112 -12.32 15.38 6.35
C SER A 112 -11.60 14.67 5.20
N VAL A 113 -12.36 13.96 4.36
CA VAL A 113 -11.82 13.19 3.22
C VAL A 113 -10.91 14.04 2.32
N TYR A 114 -11.38 15.24 1.97
CA TYR A 114 -10.62 16.16 1.11
C TYR A 114 -9.30 16.62 1.74
N TYR A 115 -9.34 16.98 3.01
CA TYR A 115 -8.15 17.44 3.73
C TYR A 115 -7.16 16.28 3.93
N PHE A 116 -7.65 15.10 4.30
CA PHE A 116 -6.82 13.90 4.47
C PHE A 116 -6.11 13.51 3.16
N GLU A 117 -6.82 13.43 2.03
CA GLU A 117 -6.22 13.05 0.75
C GLU A 117 -5.10 14.01 0.35
N ARG A 118 -5.34 15.32 0.48
CA ARG A 118 -4.35 16.34 0.17
C ARG A 118 -3.14 16.24 1.10
N LEU A 119 -3.36 16.09 2.40
CA LEU A 119 -2.31 15.96 3.40
C LEU A 119 -1.47 14.71 3.15
N PHE A 120 -2.11 13.56 3.00
CA PHE A 120 -1.43 12.29 2.76
C PHE A 120 -0.55 12.36 1.51
N LYS A 121 -1.10 12.88 0.40
CA LYS A 121 -0.32 13.07 -0.84
C LYS A 121 0.83 14.06 -0.66
N GLN A 122 0.63 15.11 0.12
CA GLN A 122 1.66 16.11 0.41
C GLN A 122 2.82 15.51 1.21
N GLU A 123 2.53 14.68 2.20
CA GLU A 123 3.54 14.09 3.10
C GLU A 123 4.22 12.83 2.52
N THR A 124 3.49 12.05 1.71
CA THR A 124 3.99 10.76 1.18
C THR A 124 4.39 10.80 -0.29
N GLY A 125 3.97 11.83 -1.03
CA GLY A 125 4.15 11.92 -2.48
C GLY A 125 3.12 11.13 -3.29
N GLU A 126 2.22 10.37 -2.66
CA GLU A 126 1.22 9.53 -3.31
C GLU A 126 -0.16 9.59 -2.65
N THR A 127 -1.20 9.20 -3.36
CA THR A 127 -2.55 9.17 -2.78
C THR A 127 -2.74 7.97 -1.85
N PRO A 128 -3.66 8.03 -0.86
CA PRO A 128 -4.00 6.88 -0.01
C PRO A 128 -4.42 5.65 -0.81
N ARG A 129 -5.13 5.85 -1.91
CA ARG A 129 -5.54 4.78 -2.83
C ARG A 129 -4.35 4.08 -3.48
N THR A 130 -3.39 4.87 -3.98
CA THR A 130 -2.15 4.33 -4.56
C THR A 130 -1.35 3.56 -3.52
N TYR A 131 -1.27 4.07 -2.30
CA TYR A 131 -0.62 3.40 -1.19
C TYR A 131 -1.28 2.05 -0.86
N LEU A 132 -2.62 1.99 -0.76
CA LEU A 132 -3.36 0.74 -0.56
C LEU A 132 -3.11 -0.27 -1.69
N GLU A 133 -3.10 0.18 -2.95
CA GLU A 133 -2.78 -0.70 -4.09
C GLU A 133 -1.36 -1.28 -3.98
N LYS A 134 -0.37 -0.48 -3.58
CA LYS A 134 1.01 -0.97 -3.35
C LYS A 134 1.05 -2.03 -2.26
N VAL A 135 0.42 -1.78 -1.11
CA VAL A 135 0.33 -2.76 0.00
C VAL A 135 -0.27 -4.08 -0.47
N ARG A 136 -1.35 -4.03 -1.25
CA ARG A 136 -2.00 -5.22 -1.83
C ARG A 136 -1.09 -5.95 -2.82
N VAL A 137 -0.41 -5.23 -3.70
CA VAL A 137 0.53 -5.83 -4.68
C VAL A 137 1.76 -6.42 -3.97
N ASP A 138 2.27 -5.80 -2.92
CA ASP A 138 3.38 -6.34 -2.13
C ASP A 138 2.98 -7.65 -1.46
N ARG A 139 1.76 -7.71 -0.91
CA ARG A 139 1.22 -8.96 -0.34
C ARG A 139 1.02 -10.03 -1.41
N ALA A 140 0.49 -9.66 -2.58
CA ALA A 140 0.34 -10.57 -3.70
C ALA A 140 1.68 -11.13 -4.17
N ALA A 141 2.69 -10.30 -4.30
CA ALA A 141 4.05 -10.71 -4.67
C ALA A 141 4.62 -11.73 -3.67
N TYR A 142 4.42 -11.49 -2.37
CA TYR A 142 4.80 -12.43 -1.33
C TYR A 142 4.06 -13.78 -1.47
N LEU A 143 2.74 -13.76 -1.65
CA LEU A 143 1.93 -14.98 -1.79
C LEU A 143 2.27 -15.77 -3.07
N LEU A 144 2.57 -15.08 -4.17
CA LEU A 144 3.01 -15.73 -5.42
C LEU A 144 4.29 -16.55 -5.23
N LYS A 145 5.19 -16.10 -4.37
CA LYS A 145 6.47 -16.79 -4.09
C LYS A 145 6.38 -17.85 -3.00
N HIS A 146 5.50 -17.64 -2.00
CA HIS A 146 5.48 -18.43 -0.78
C HIS A 146 4.21 -19.27 -0.58
N SER A 147 3.33 -19.35 -1.58
CA SER A 147 2.12 -20.20 -1.50
C SER A 147 1.87 -20.96 -2.80
N THR A 148 1.02 -21.99 -2.70
CA THR A 148 0.54 -22.79 -3.81
C THR A 148 -0.76 -22.25 -4.42
N LEU A 149 -1.28 -21.14 -3.91
CA LEU A 149 -2.51 -20.51 -4.39
C LEU A 149 -2.39 -20.16 -5.89
N SER A 150 -3.47 -20.33 -6.62
CA SER A 150 -3.56 -19.85 -8.00
C SER A 150 -3.41 -18.31 -8.05
N ASN A 151 -3.11 -17.76 -9.22
CA ASN A 151 -3.00 -16.30 -9.35
C ASN A 151 -4.29 -15.57 -9.00
N LEU A 152 -5.44 -16.18 -9.28
CA LEU A 152 -6.75 -15.64 -8.96
C LEU A 152 -6.98 -15.59 -7.44
N GLU A 153 -6.70 -16.70 -6.76
CA GLU A 153 -6.80 -16.79 -5.29
C GLU A 153 -5.84 -15.80 -4.61
N VAL A 154 -4.62 -15.65 -5.13
CA VAL A 154 -3.67 -14.65 -4.64
C VAL A 154 -4.25 -13.24 -4.76
N GLY A 155 -4.90 -12.92 -5.88
CA GLY A 155 -5.57 -11.62 -6.06
C GLY A 155 -6.61 -11.37 -4.96
N TYR A 156 -7.50 -12.31 -4.70
CA TYR A 156 -8.51 -12.19 -3.64
C TYR A 156 -7.90 -12.16 -2.24
N ALA A 157 -6.96 -13.05 -1.94
CA ALA A 157 -6.27 -13.12 -0.65
C ALA A 157 -5.46 -11.83 -0.35
N SER A 158 -5.10 -11.08 -1.39
CA SER A 158 -4.43 -9.79 -1.28
C SER A 158 -5.38 -8.59 -1.25
N GLY A 159 -6.70 -8.82 -1.15
CA GLY A 159 -7.71 -7.77 -1.01
C GLY A 159 -8.18 -7.12 -2.31
N PHE A 160 -7.89 -7.70 -3.47
CA PHE A 160 -8.49 -7.26 -4.72
C PHE A 160 -9.87 -7.91 -4.91
N HIS A 161 -10.87 -7.10 -5.22
CA HIS A 161 -12.24 -7.58 -5.42
C HIS A 161 -12.54 -8.06 -6.84
N THR A 162 -11.68 -7.72 -7.80
CA THR A 162 -11.82 -8.16 -9.19
C THR A 162 -10.46 -8.57 -9.77
N PRO A 163 -10.42 -9.63 -10.59
CA PRO A 163 -9.20 -10.06 -11.28
C PRO A 163 -8.60 -8.95 -12.14
N SER A 164 -9.41 -8.20 -12.86
CA SER A 164 -8.96 -7.12 -13.75
C SER A 164 -8.16 -6.05 -12.99
N ASN A 165 -8.63 -5.63 -11.81
CA ASN A 165 -7.94 -4.66 -10.97
C ASN A 165 -6.62 -5.23 -10.45
N PHE A 166 -6.59 -6.50 -10.05
CA PHE A 166 -5.38 -7.18 -9.61
C PHE A 166 -4.32 -7.21 -10.71
N TYR A 167 -4.65 -7.78 -11.88
CA TYR A 167 -3.68 -7.92 -12.97
C TYR A 167 -3.17 -6.56 -13.46
N ARG A 168 -4.04 -5.55 -13.56
CA ARG A 168 -3.66 -4.19 -13.94
C ARG A 168 -2.72 -3.54 -12.93
N ALA A 169 -3.05 -3.58 -11.64
CA ALA A 169 -2.23 -3.02 -10.57
C ALA A 169 -0.88 -3.73 -10.47
N PHE A 170 -0.88 -5.07 -10.52
CA PHE A 170 0.33 -5.87 -10.42
C PHE A 170 1.29 -5.58 -11.59
N ARG A 171 0.79 -5.62 -12.84
CA ARG A 171 1.62 -5.30 -14.02
C ARG A 171 2.17 -3.87 -13.94
N ARG A 172 1.37 -2.90 -13.52
CA ARG A 172 1.83 -1.51 -13.38
C ARG A 172 2.94 -1.36 -12.35
N LEU A 173 2.85 -2.05 -11.20
CA LEU A 173 3.77 -1.87 -10.07
C LEU A 173 4.99 -2.81 -10.12
N ARG A 174 4.87 -3.99 -10.73
CA ARG A 174 5.95 -4.98 -10.84
C ARG A 174 6.53 -5.13 -12.24
N GLN A 175 5.98 -4.41 -13.24
CA GLN A 175 6.40 -4.39 -14.64
C GLN A 175 6.31 -5.76 -15.35
N CYS A 176 5.72 -6.78 -14.71
CA CYS A 176 5.48 -8.10 -15.26
C CYS A 176 4.14 -8.68 -14.77
N PRO A 177 3.54 -9.63 -15.48
CA PRO A 177 2.32 -10.29 -15.03
C PRO A 177 2.59 -11.23 -13.84
N PRO A 178 1.56 -11.50 -12.96
CA PRO A 178 1.71 -12.36 -11.78
C PRO A 178 2.28 -13.75 -12.08
N GLY A 179 1.88 -14.36 -13.19
CA GLY A 179 2.36 -15.68 -13.60
C GLY A 179 3.85 -15.71 -13.90
N GLN A 180 4.36 -14.70 -14.59
CA GLN A 180 5.80 -14.54 -14.86
C GLN A 180 6.55 -14.27 -13.56
N TYR A 181 6.07 -13.37 -12.71
CA TYR A 181 6.68 -13.06 -11.43
C TYR A 181 6.86 -14.29 -10.53
N ARG A 182 5.91 -15.23 -10.58
CA ARG A 182 5.99 -16.51 -9.86
C ARG A 182 7.14 -17.38 -10.35
N LEU A 183 7.46 -17.34 -11.64
CA LEU A 183 8.48 -18.19 -12.26
C LEU A 183 9.90 -17.64 -12.07
N GLU A 184 10.06 -16.32 -11.97
CA GLU A 184 11.35 -15.64 -11.93
C GLU A 184 12.23 -16.01 -10.72
N ASP A 185 11.64 -16.57 -9.64
CA ASP A 185 12.34 -16.94 -8.39
C ASP A 185 12.19 -18.43 -8.04
N ARG A 186 11.71 -19.27 -8.96
CA ARG A 186 11.85 -20.71 -8.76
C ARG A 186 13.32 -21.05 -8.97
N PRO A 187 14.04 -21.56 -7.94
CA PRO A 187 15.30 -22.20 -8.22
C PRO A 187 15.00 -23.23 -9.31
N VAL A 188 15.76 -23.16 -10.40
CA VAL A 188 15.69 -24.15 -11.46
C VAL A 188 16.03 -25.48 -10.79
N LEU A 189 15.01 -26.19 -10.31
CA LEU A 189 15.13 -27.61 -10.04
C LEU A 189 15.46 -28.18 -11.41
N ARG A 190 16.75 -28.39 -11.66
CA ARG A 190 17.24 -29.13 -12.80
C ARG A 190 16.37 -30.39 -12.83
N GLU A 191 15.49 -30.47 -13.85
CA GLU A 191 14.80 -31.70 -14.13
C GLU A 191 15.87 -32.80 -14.13
N ALA A 192 15.72 -33.78 -13.24
CA ALA A 192 16.52 -34.96 -13.27
C ALA A 192 16.39 -35.51 -14.71
N PRO A 193 17.51 -35.92 -15.35
CA PRO A 193 17.46 -36.39 -16.73
C PRO A 193 16.40 -37.46 -16.82
N ARG A 194 15.41 -37.27 -17.72
CA ARG A 194 14.41 -38.28 -18.04
C ARG A 194 15.16 -39.57 -18.32
N ALA A 195 14.87 -40.59 -17.52
CA ALA A 195 15.33 -41.94 -17.79
C ALA A 195 14.95 -42.32 -19.23
N PRO A 196 15.85 -42.95 -20.01
CA PRO A 196 15.56 -43.33 -21.37
C PRO A 196 14.34 -44.25 -21.39
N ALA A 197 13.39 -43.97 -22.27
CA ALA A 197 12.20 -44.76 -22.50
C ALA A 197 12.62 -46.23 -22.73
N ALA A 198 12.24 -47.11 -21.82
CA ALA A 198 12.42 -48.54 -21.95
C ALA A 198 11.68 -49.04 -23.20
N GLY A 199 12.43 -49.76 -23.99
CA GLY A 199 12.13 -50.19 -25.33
C GLY A 199 10.75 -50.83 -25.54
N SER A 200 10.30 -50.58 -26.73
CA SER A 200 9.22 -51.27 -27.43
C SER A 200 9.08 -52.77 -27.11
N ARG A 201 7.95 -53.16 -26.52
CA ARG A 201 7.53 -54.56 -26.49
C ARG A 201 6.88 -54.93 -27.82
N PRO A 202 7.16 -56.13 -28.36
CA PRO A 202 6.58 -56.58 -29.61
C PRO A 202 5.10 -56.98 -29.42
N ARG A 203 4.31 -56.69 -30.47
CA ARG A 203 2.96 -57.25 -30.64
C ARG A 203 3.10 -58.74 -30.91
N ASN A 204 2.38 -59.55 -30.17
CA ASN A 204 1.60 -60.70 -30.69
C ASN A 204 0.93 -61.46 -29.56
N ALA A 205 -0.30 -61.67 -29.70
CA ALA A 205 -1.10 -62.89 -29.82
C ALA A 205 -2.45 -62.70 -29.15
N ALA A 206 -3.43 -62.86 -29.97
CA ALA A 206 -4.84 -63.05 -29.64
C ALA A 206 -5.03 -64.31 -28.79
N MET A 207 -5.95 -64.25 -27.83
CA MET A 207 -6.83 -65.44 -27.50
C MET A 207 -7.99 -64.96 -26.60
N ASP A 208 -9.15 -65.14 -27.17
CA ASP A 208 -10.49 -65.53 -26.65
C ASP A 208 -10.94 -65.15 -25.27
N ALA A 209 -12.18 -64.64 -25.29
CA ALA A 209 -13.09 -64.40 -24.21
C ALA A 209 -13.61 -65.73 -23.54
N PRO A 210 -14.26 -65.72 -22.38
CA PRO A 210 -15.69 -65.46 -22.39
C PRO A 210 -16.22 -64.60 -21.23
N GLY A 211 -17.42 -64.07 -21.47
CA GLY A 211 -18.18 -63.20 -20.65
C GLY A 211 -18.70 -63.79 -19.32
N VAL A 212 -19.02 -62.88 -18.42
CA VAL A 212 -20.02 -63.12 -17.37
C VAL A 212 -20.73 -61.76 -17.05
N ASP A 213 -22.03 -61.87 -17.09
CA ASP A 213 -23.17 -61.09 -16.74
C ASP A 213 -23.05 -59.91 -15.76
N THR A 214 -23.80 -58.89 -16.13
CA THR A 214 -24.36 -57.83 -15.24
C THR A 214 -25.44 -58.38 -14.33
N PRO A 215 -25.71 -57.72 -13.20
CA PRO A 215 -27.09 -57.30 -12.96
C PRO A 215 -27.27 -55.82 -12.66
N LYS A 216 -28.35 -55.30 -13.23
CA LYS A 216 -29.08 -54.10 -12.89
C LYS A 216 -29.76 -54.28 -11.52
N ALA A 217 -29.76 -53.19 -10.71
CA ALA A 217 -30.83 -52.91 -9.75
C ALA A 217 -30.75 -51.40 -9.51
N ASP A 218 -31.62 -50.67 -9.91
CA ASP A 218 -33.00 -50.35 -9.48
C ASP A 218 -33.06 -49.09 -8.61
N MET A 219 -33.87 -48.18 -9.15
CA MET A 219 -34.36 -46.94 -8.59
C MET A 219 -34.98 -47.08 -7.20
N ALA A 220 -34.76 -46.12 -6.34
CA ALA A 220 -35.79 -45.71 -5.39
C ALA A 220 -35.75 -44.19 -5.18
N ARG A 221 -36.80 -43.56 -5.64
CA ARG A 221 -37.26 -42.20 -5.26
C ARG A 221 -37.66 -42.21 -3.79
N ALA A 222 -37.39 -41.17 -3.06
CA ALA A 222 -38.20 -40.72 -1.96
C ALA A 222 -38.26 -39.20 -1.93
N ASP A 223 -39.47 -38.78 -2.19
CA ASP A 223 -40.04 -37.45 -2.11
C ASP A 223 -40.51 -37.19 -0.65
N MET A 224 -40.87 -35.91 -0.38
CA MET A 224 -41.55 -35.40 0.85
C MET A 224 -40.61 -35.00 2.02
N ALA A 225 -40.67 -33.80 2.58
CA ALA A 225 -41.85 -32.96 2.84
C ALA A 225 -41.46 -31.52 3.19
N ARG A 226 -42.25 -30.60 2.72
CA ARG A 226 -42.42 -29.22 3.23
C ARG A 226 -42.93 -29.23 4.66
N ARG A 227 -42.46 -28.36 5.53
CA ARG A 227 -43.29 -27.74 6.57
C ARG A 227 -42.85 -26.32 6.90
N SER A 228 -43.84 -25.51 6.83
CA SER A 228 -43.96 -24.07 7.09
C SER A 228 -43.85 -23.73 8.58
N ALA A 229 -43.25 -22.56 8.88
CA ALA A 229 -43.57 -21.49 9.84
C ALA A 229 -44.04 -21.88 11.30
N PRO A 230 -43.95 -20.96 12.29
CA PRO A 230 -44.44 -19.57 12.23
C PRO A 230 -43.58 -18.46 12.90
N VAL A 231 -43.95 -17.23 12.55
CA VAL A 231 -43.74 -15.93 13.18
C VAL A 231 -44.22 -15.92 14.64
N ALA A 232 -43.49 -15.24 15.52
CA ALA A 232 -44.04 -14.69 16.77
C ALA A 232 -43.52 -13.27 16.97
N ASP A 233 -44.46 -12.33 17.03
CA ASP A 233 -44.38 -10.94 17.44
C ASP A 233 -44.05 -10.77 18.92
N ALA A 234 -43.32 -9.73 19.18
CA ALA A 234 -43.35 -8.66 20.19
C ALA A 234 -43.75 -9.00 21.68
N PRO A 235 -43.44 -8.11 22.67
CA PRO A 235 -43.52 -6.63 22.60
C PRO A 235 -42.19 -5.91 22.69
#